data_872f138c09fe81c567e2864166315810
#
_entry.id   872f138c09fe81c567e2864166315810
#
_cell.length_a   1.000
_cell.length_b   1.000
_cell.length_c   1.000
_cell.angle_alpha   90.00
_cell.angle_beta   90.00
_cell.angle_gamma   90.00
#
_symmetry.space_group_name_H-M   'P 1'
#
loop_
_entity.id
_entity.type
_entity.pdbx_description
1 polymer ?
#
loop_
_entity_poly.entity_id
_entity_poly.type
_entity_poly.pdbx_seq_one_letter_code
_entity_poly.pdbx_strand_id
1 'polypeptide(L)'
;MTDAEQAIREDFGERIEACDRLHEYAVGLTTAWPGRLIETTAEGLILTILARSIDTFTAAVRLASLGCGVQASMLNRSLFEDMIDVHWVATEPEVAEQRYRDHDQHGRMLLADAVSKHPEHYGEIELPDFDSDERRQLDELYGPWGSKSWTGLGLHTRLGRVEHHWEDEAGRGTLHFFHDFAHRENNQTLHVSSAGLNANVEMTDGSLTVLIGPRPHMVDRALFGSFWIFANTIGLVLDHFEIEIDDKARRELFSAKEFVTLTPEQMQTGRNEPCPCGSGLKFKRCHGV
;
A
#
# COMPACT_ATOMS: atom_id res chain seq x y z
N MET A 1 -26.86 -9.65 -0.17
CA MET A 1 -25.62 -10.48 -0.19
C MET A 1 -25.87 -11.62 -1.15
N THR A 2 -25.00 -11.81 -2.12
CA THR A 2 -25.07 -12.93 -3.07
C THR A 2 -24.51 -14.21 -2.41
N ASP A 3 -24.80 -15.39 -2.99
CA ASP A 3 -24.24 -16.66 -2.48
C ASP A 3 -22.69 -16.64 -2.49
N ALA A 4 -22.08 -15.97 -3.49
CA ALA A 4 -20.64 -15.80 -3.58
C ALA A 4 -20.08 -14.91 -2.44
N GLU A 5 -20.73 -13.81 -2.12
CA GLU A 5 -20.34 -12.95 -0.99
C GLU A 5 -20.46 -13.67 0.34
N GLN A 6 -21.49 -14.53 0.49
CA GLN A 6 -21.64 -15.33 1.69
C GLN A 6 -20.50 -16.34 1.83
N ALA A 7 -20.16 -17.07 0.76
CA ALA A 7 -19.04 -18.02 0.76
C ALA A 7 -17.71 -17.31 1.09
N ILE A 8 -17.46 -16.12 0.55
CA ILE A 8 -16.26 -15.31 0.87
C ILE A 8 -16.21 -14.98 2.36
N ARG A 9 -17.33 -14.61 2.97
CA ARG A 9 -17.37 -14.32 4.41
C ARG A 9 -17.19 -15.57 5.28
N GLU A 10 -17.68 -16.70 4.84
CA GLU A 10 -17.48 -17.98 5.54
C GLU A 10 -16.01 -18.41 5.51
N ASP A 11 -15.32 -18.24 4.36
CA ASP A 11 -13.93 -18.67 4.18
C ASP A 11 -12.90 -17.67 4.75
N PHE A 12 -13.18 -16.36 4.68
CA PHE A 12 -12.21 -15.31 4.97
C PHE A 12 -12.68 -14.31 6.05
N GLY A 13 -13.75 -14.58 6.77
CA GLY A 13 -14.38 -13.65 7.72
C GLY A 13 -13.40 -13.13 8.77
N GLU A 14 -12.62 -13.99 9.41
CA GLU A 14 -11.65 -13.62 10.44
C GLU A 14 -10.58 -12.64 9.91
N ARG A 15 -10.15 -12.82 8.63
CA ARG A 15 -9.19 -11.95 7.97
C ARG A 15 -9.78 -10.60 7.62
N ILE A 16 -11.04 -10.59 7.18
CA ILE A 16 -11.79 -9.35 6.91
C ILE A 16 -11.96 -8.57 8.22
N GLU A 17 -12.34 -9.23 9.31
CA GLU A 17 -12.46 -8.61 10.63
C GLU A 17 -11.13 -8.06 11.15
N ALA A 18 -10.00 -8.74 10.90
CA ALA A 18 -8.68 -8.22 11.23
C ALA A 18 -8.37 -6.93 10.46
N CYS A 19 -8.71 -6.88 9.17
CA CYS A 19 -8.59 -5.67 8.37
C CYS A 19 -9.51 -4.55 8.85
N ASP A 20 -10.76 -4.87 9.22
CA ASP A 20 -11.72 -3.89 9.73
C ASP A 20 -11.25 -3.27 11.06
N ARG A 21 -10.71 -4.07 11.99
CA ARG A 21 -10.09 -3.55 13.23
C ARG A 21 -8.94 -2.58 12.95
N LEU A 22 -8.07 -2.92 12.00
CA LEU A 22 -6.93 -2.07 11.62
C LEU A 22 -7.40 -0.76 10.98
N HIS A 23 -8.44 -0.82 10.14
CA HIS A 23 -9.08 0.35 9.54
C HIS A 23 -9.70 1.26 10.62
N GLU A 24 -10.50 0.71 11.53
CA GLU A 24 -11.13 1.48 12.61
C GLU A 24 -10.08 2.20 13.47
N TYR A 25 -8.99 1.53 13.78
CA TYR A 25 -7.88 2.14 14.50
C TYR A 25 -7.27 3.31 13.72
N ALA A 26 -6.97 3.13 12.43
CA ALA A 26 -6.38 4.18 11.59
C ALA A 26 -7.29 5.41 11.44
N VAL A 27 -8.60 5.18 11.27
CA VAL A 27 -9.59 6.27 11.25
C VAL A 27 -9.66 6.97 12.61
N GLY A 28 -9.64 6.21 13.72
CA GLY A 28 -9.57 6.77 15.06
C GLY A 28 -8.33 7.64 15.27
N LEU A 29 -7.18 7.16 14.80
CA LEU A 29 -5.91 7.88 14.87
C LEU A 29 -5.98 9.24 14.14
N THR A 30 -6.58 9.29 12.95
CA THR A 30 -6.66 10.53 12.15
C THR A 30 -7.74 11.48 12.62
N THR A 31 -8.82 11.00 13.25
CA THR A 31 -9.93 11.83 13.75
C THR A 31 -9.69 12.41 15.14
N ALA A 32 -8.90 11.72 15.96
CA ALA A 32 -8.55 12.17 17.32
C ALA A 32 -7.02 12.09 17.49
N TRP A 33 -6.31 12.87 16.68
CA TRP A 33 -4.84 12.83 16.59
C TRP A 33 -4.16 12.89 17.97
N PRO A 34 -3.54 11.80 18.44
CA PRO A 34 -2.90 11.75 19.77
C PRO A 34 -1.43 12.15 19.73
N GLY A 35 -0.85 12.33 18.54
CA GLY A 35 0.55 12.66 18.37
C GLY A 35 0.88 14.13 18.64
N ARG A 36 2.16 14.47 18.56
CA ARG A 36 2.62 15.83 18.63
C ARG A 36 2.06 16.70 17.50
N LEU A 37 2.11 18.01 17.66
CA LEU A 37 1.68 18.94 16.61
C LEU A 37 2.51 18.73 15.33
N ILE A 38 1.87 18.94 14.20
CA ILE A 38 2.51 18.91 12.89
C ILE A 38 3.24 20.23 12.69
N GLU A 39 4.55 20.16 12.56
CA GLU A 39 5.41 21.35 12.52
C GLU A 39 5.99 21.62 11.13
N THR A 40 6.06 20.60 10.26
CA THR A 40 6.70 20.67 8.95
C THR A 40 5.77 20.23 7.82
N THR A 41 6.07 20.68 6.61
CA THR A 41 5.37 20.21 5.39
C THR A 41 5.55 18.70 5.19
N ALA A 42 6.75 18.17 5.50
CA ALA A 42 7.02 16.73 5.40
C ALA A 42 6.10 15.90 6.32
N GLU A 43 5.88 16.34 7.54
CA GLU A 43 4.92 15.70 8.46
C GLU A 43 3.49 15.76 7.92
N GLY A 44 3.11 16.91 7.35
CA GLY A 44 1.83 17.05 6.66
C GLY A 44 1.70 16.08 5.48
N LEU A 45 2.79 15.84 4.73
CA LEU A 45 2.81 14.85 3.65
C LEU A 45 2.62 13.42 4.18
N ILE A 46 3.30 13.04 5.27
CA ILE A 46 3.13 11.73 5.90
C ILE A 46 1.66 11.49 6.24
N LEU A 47 0.98 12.46 6.85
CA LEU A 47 -0.44 12.32 7.19
C LEU A 47 -1.36 12.32 5.98
N THR A 48 -1.03 13.07 4.93
CA THR A 48 -1.78 13.05 3.68
C THR A 48 -1.65 11.69 2.98
N ILE A 49 -0.44 11.11 2.96
CA ILE A 49 -0.21 9.77 2.42
C ILE A 49 -0.94 8.72 3.29
N LEU A 50 -0.92 8.85 4.62
CA LEU A 50 -1.70 7.97 5.51
C LEU A 50 -3.20 8.03 5.19
N ALA A 51 -3.78 9.22 5.05
CA ALA A 51 -5.20 9.38 4.71
C ALA A 51 -5.54 8.69 3.38
N ARG A 52 -4.71 8.90 2.35
CA ARG A 52 -4.83 8.20 1.06
C ARG A 52 -4.71 6.68 1.21
N SER A 53 -3.79 6.23 2.06
CA SER A 53 -3.60 4.80 2.34
C SER A 53 -4.82 4.19 3.03
N ILE A 54 -5.49 4.92 3.94
CA ILE A 54 -6.75 4.50 4.58
C ILE A 54 -7.82 4.25 3.51
N ASP A 55 -8.02 5.19 2.60
CA ASP A 55 -9.01 5.08 1.52
C ASP A 55 -8.69 3.89 0.59
N THR A 56 -7.43 3.76 0.19
CA THR A 56 -6.97 2.66 -0.68
C THR A 56 -7.11 1.30 0.00
N PHE A 57 -6.75 1.21 1.28
CA PHE A 57 -6.92 -0.01 2.09
C PHE A 57 -8.39 -0.39 2.21
N THR A 58 -9.26 0.58 2.52
CA THR A 58 -10.71 0.38 2.61
C THR A 58 -11.25 -0.17 1.29
N ALA A 59 -10.87 0.41 0.17
CA ALA A 59 -11.28 -0.05 -1.15
C ALA A 59 -10.80 -1.49 -1.43
N ALA A 60 -9.55 -1.81 -1.10
CA ALA A 60 -8.99 -3.15 -1.28
C ALA A 60 -9.74 -4.20 -0.46
N VAL A 61 -9.97 -3.94 0.83
CA VAL A 61 -10.71 -4.85 1.73
C VAL A 61 -12.15 -5.04 1.25
N ARG A 62 -12.83 -3.96 0.84
CA ARG A 62 -14.20 -4.03 0.30
C ARG A 62 -14.27 -4.87 -0.98
N LEU A 63 -13.36 -4.65 -1.93
CA LEU A 63 -13.30 -5.47 -3.14
C LEU A 63 -13.02 -6.94 -2.83
N ALA A 64 -12.09 -7.23 -1.93
CA ALA A 64 -11.79 -8.58 -1.49
C ALA A 64 -13.02 -9.24 -0.85
N SER A 65 -13.74 -8.54 0.03
CA SER A 65 -14.95 -9.05 0.70
C SER A 65 -16.12 -9.30 -0.26
N LEU A 66 -16.09 -8.68 -1.44
CA LEU A 66 -17.04 -8.94 -2.53
C LEU A 66 -16.55 -10.04 -3.50
N GLY A 67 -15.42 -10.71 -3.24
CA GLY A 67 -14.84 -11.72 -4.12
C GLY A 67 -14.12 -11.16 -5.34
N CYS A 68 -13.76 -9.88 -5.33
CA CYS A 68 -12.99 -9.21 -6.38
C CYS A 68 -11.49 -9.20 -6.03
N GLY A 69 -10.92 -10.38 -5.70
CA GLY A 69 -9.55 -10.50 -5.19
C GLY A 69 -8.47 -9.99 -6.14
N VAL A 70 -8.65 -10.16 -7.44
CA VAL A 70 -7.73 -9.63 -8.47
C VAL A 70 -7.67 -8.12 -8.43
N GLN A 71 -8.81 -7.44 -8.39
CA GLN A 71 -8.90 -5.97 -8.33
C GLN A 71 -8.39 -5.43 -6.99
N ALA A 72 -8.70 -6.12 -5.90
CA ALA A 72 -8.16 -5.80 -4.59
C ALA A 72 -6.63 -5.89 -4.55
N SER A 73 -6.05 -6.94 -5.15
CA SER A 73 -4.59 -7.11 -5.25
C SER A 73 -3.91 -6.01 -6.05
N MET A 74 -4.56 -5.44 -7.07
CA MET A 74 -4.01 -4.30 -7.81
C MET A 74 -3.81 -3.07 -6.91
N LEU A 75 -4.68 -2.87 -5.90
CA LEU A 75 -4.58 -1.77 -4.96
C LEU A 75 -3.41 -1.96 -3.96
N ASN A 76 -3.00 -3.20 -3.68
CA ASN A 76 -1.84 -3.48 -2.84
C ASN A 76 -0.54 -2.87 -3.39
N ARG A 77 -0.44 -2.73 -4.70
CA ARG A 77 0.69 -2.02 -5.30
C ARG A 77 0.70 -0.55 -4.87
N SER A 78 -0.44 0.13 -4.92
CA SER A 78 -0.54 1.53 -4.49
C SER A 78 -0.26 1.68 -3.00
N LEU A 79 -0.80 0.78 -2.17
CA LEU A 79 -0.50 0.75 -0.74
C LEU A 79 1.00 0.57 -0.46
N PHE A 80 1.67 -0.30 -1.21
CA PHE A 80 3.10 -0.51 -1.05
C PHE A 80 3.91 0.74 -1.44
N GLU A 81 3.53 1.41 -2.52
CA GLU A 81 4.16 2.68 -2.91
C GLU A 81 3.96 3.75 -1.83
N ASP A 82 2.75 3.86 -1.25
CA ASP A 82 2.45 4.76 -0.13
C ASP A 82 3.30 4.46 1.11
N MET A 83 3.46 3.19 1.47
CA MET A 83 4.31 2.78 2.59
C MET A 83 5.77 3.22 2.39
N ILE A 84 6.32 2.99 1.19
CA ILE A 84 7.68 3.41 0.85
C ILE A 84 7.80 4.93 0.86
N ASP A 85 6.77 5.65 0.39
CA ASP A 85 6.75 7.11 0.39
C ASP A 85 6.70 7.69 1.80
N VAL A 86 5.88 7.15 2.71
CA VAL A 86 5.88 7.54 4.13
C VAL A 86 7.28 7.40 4.72
N HIS A 87 7.92 6.26 4.50
CA HIS A 87 9.26 6.00 5.02
C HIS A 87 10.30 6.96 4.42
N TRP A 88 10.24 7.16 3.11
CA TRP A 88 11.16 8.08 2.42
C TRP A 88 11.00 9.52 2.89
N VAL A 89 9.77 10.01 3.05
CA VAL A 89 9.50 11.35 3.58
C VAL A 89 10.03 11.50 5.01
N ALA A 90 9.87 10.48 5.84
CA ALA A 90 10.38 10.49 7.20
C ALA A 90 11.92 10.54 7.27
N THR A 91 12.62 9.95 6.29
CA THR A 91 14.09 9.87 6.26
C THR A 91 14.76 11.01 5.52
N GLU A 92 14.11 11.60 4.51
CA GLU A 92 14.63 12.70 3.69
C GLU A 92 13.63 13.88 3.62
N PRO A 93 13.21 14.47 4.74
CA PRO A 93 12.09 15.41 4.81
C PRO A 93 12.26 16.64 3.92
N GLU A 94 13.44 17.26 3.93
CA GLU A 94 13.72 18.47 3.13
C GLU A 94 13.67 18.18 1.62
N VAL A 95 14.20 17.04 1.22
CA VAL A 95 14.16 16.60 -0.19
C VAL A 95 12.72 16.30 -0.60
N ALA A 96 11.95 15.66 0.25
CA ALA A 96 10.55 15.33 0.02
C ALA A 96 9.69 16.59 -0.16
N GLU A 97 9.86 17.58 0.70
CA GLU A 97 9.15 18.86 0.59
C GLU A 97 9.46 19.58 -0.73
N GLN A 98 10.74 19.62 -1.13
CA GLN A 98 11.11 20.24 -2.40
C GLN A 98 10.50 19.48 -3.58
N ARG A 99 10.59 18.15 -3.58
CA ARG A 99 10.00 17.30 -4.63
C ARG A 99 8.49 17.44 -4.74
N TYR A 100 7.80 17.57 -3.62
CA TYR A 100 6.36 17.80 -3.63
C TYR A 100 5.98 19.12 -4.31
N ARG A 101 6.70 20.21 -3.98
CA ARG A 101 6.49 21.52 -4.61
C ARG A 101 6.80 21.48 -6.11
N ASP A 102 7.92 20.89 -6.49
CA ASP A 102 8.32 20.81 -7.90
C ASP A 102 7.33 19.97 -8.72
N HIS A 103 6.80 18.88 -8.14
CA HIS A 103 5.80 18.04 -8.80
C HIS A 103 4.45 18.75 -8.99
N ASP A 104 4.02 19.58 -8.03
CA ASP A 104 2.84 20.42 -8.20
C ASP A 104 3.01 21.39 -9.38
N GLN A 105 4.18 22.04 -9.48
CA GLN A 105 4.53 22.90 -10.61
C GLN A 105 4.54 22.13 -11.92
N HIS A 106 5.13 20.94 -11.96
CA HIS A 106 5.11 20.07 -13.14
C HIS A 106 3.69 19.70 -13.56
N GLY A 107 2.82 19.36 -12.61
CA GLY A 107 1.41 19.08 -12.88
C GLY A 107 0.68 20.28 -13.50
N ARG A 108 0.93 21.48 -12.98
CA ARG A 108 0.38 22.74 -13.55
C ARG A 108 0.93 23.02 -14.96
N MET A 109 2.20 22.76 -15.21
CA MET A 109 2.81 22.87 -16.54
C MET A 109 2.15 21.94 -17.54
N LEU A 110 1.95 20.65 -17.19
CA LEU A 110 1.27 19.69 -18.05
C LEU A 110 -0.18 20.07 -18.32
N LEU A 111 -0.89 20.61 -17.30
CA LEU A 111 -2.25 21.12 -17.47
C LEU A 111 -2.26 22.34 -18.42
N ALA A 112 -1.31 23.29 -18.30
CA ALA A 112 -1.19 24.42 -19.21
C ALA A 112 -0.99 23.96 -20.65
N ASP A 113 -0.16 22.94 -20.87
CA ASP A 113 0.03 22.34 -22.20
C ASP A 113 -1.25 21.68 -22.74
N ALA A 114 -2.00 20.98 -21.90
CA ALA A 114 -3.27 20.37 -22.29
C ALA A 114 -4.33 21.42 -22.64
N VAL A 115 -4.45 22.48 -21.84
CA VAL A 115 -5.37 23.59 -22.08
C VAL A 115 -5.03 24.32 -23.39
N SER A 116 -3.75 24.57 -23.62
CA SER A 116 -3.30 25.25 -24.84
C SER A 116 -3.57 24.44 -26.13
N LYS A 117 -3.53 23.11 -26.03
CA LYS A 117 -3.82 22.19 -27.14
C LYS A 117 -5.31 21.98 -27.41
N HIS A 118 -6.14 22.12 -26.36
CA HIS A 118 -7.56 21.82 -26.39
C HIS A 118 -8.41 22.89 -25.71
N PRO A 119 -8.26 24.20 -26.13
CA PRO A 119 -8.93 25.31 -25.43
C PRO A 119 -10.46 25.18 -25.43
N GLU A 120 -11.01 24.49 -26.43
CA GLU A 120 -12.46 24.26 -26.56
C GLU A 120 -13.04 23.40 -25.42
N HIS A 121 -12.22 22.64 -24.68
CA HIS A 121 -12.66 21.77 -23.61
C HIS A 121 -12.49 22.37 -22.22
N TYR A 122 -11.62 23.36 -22.06
CA TYR A 122 -11.21 23.85 -20.74
C TYR A 122 -11.76 25.24 -20.36
N GLY A 123 -12.30 25.98 -21.31
CA GLY A 123 -12.75 27.36 -21.06
C GLY A 123 -11.57 28.31 -20.72
N GLU A 124 -11.88 29.42 -20.02
CA GLU A 124 -10.88 30.37 -19.56
C GLU A 124 -10.33 29.93 -18.20
N ILE A 125 -9.12 29.34 -18.21
CA ILE A 125 -8.36 28.97 -17.01
C ILE A 125 -7.07 29.76 -17.00
N GLU A 126 -6.85 30.58 -15.97
CA GLU A 126 -5.55 31.20 -15.73
C GLU A 126 -4.56 30.15 -15.22
N LEU A 127 -3.54 29.88 -15.99
CA LEU A 127 -2.45 28.97 -15.64
C LEU A 127 -1.12 29.76 -15.64
N PRO A 128 -0.18 29.36 -14.76
CA PRO A 128 1.13 29.98 -14.74
C PRO A 128 1.86 29.77 -16.07
N ASP A 129 2.61 30.76 -16.49
CA ASP A 129 3.55 30.62 -17.61
C ASP A 129 4.87 30.03 -17.09
N PHE A 130 5.47 29.15 -17.86
CA PHE A 130 6.72 28.47 -17.53
C PHE A 130 7.74 28.76 -18.61
N ASP A 131 8.92 29.27 -18.25
CA ASP A 131 9.99 29.47 -19.21
C ASP A 131 10.62 28.12 -19.66
N SER A 132 11.48 28.19 -20.68
CA SER A 132 12.08 26.99 -21.28
C SER A 132 13.03 26.24 -20.33
N ASP A 133 13.69 26.95 -19.41
CA ASP A 133 14.63 26.35 -18.47
C ASP A 133 13.89 25.67 -17.32
N GLU A 134 12.83 26.31 -16.80
CA GLU A 134 11.94 25.71 -15.81
C GLU A 134 11.30 24.42 -16.36
N ARG A 135 10.75 24.46 -17.57
CA ARG A 135 10.17 23.30 -18.26
C ARG A 135 11.17 22.17 -18.38
N ARG A 136 12.38 22.46 -18.84
CA ARG A 136 13.43 21.45 -18.99
C ARG A 136 13.78 20.80 -17.64
N GLN A 137 13.94 21.58 -16.58
CA GLN A 137 14.27 21.07 -15.25
C GLN A 137 13.17 20.15 -14.71
N LEU A 138 11.90 20.53 -14.84
CA LEU A 138 10.77 19.72 -14.40
C LEU A 138 10.66 18.42 -15.21
N ASP A 139 10.85 18.47 -16.53
CA ASP A 139 10.83 17.28 -17.39
C ASP A 139 12.01 16.34 -17.12
N GLU A 140 13.19 16.83 -16.78
CA GLU A 140 14.34 16.01 -16.38
C GLU A 140 14.03 15.25 -15.07
N LEU A 141 13.37 15.90 -14.13
CA LEU A 141 13.01 15.30 -12.83
C LEU A 141 11.88 14.28 -12.95
N TYR A 142 10.78 14.66 -13.60
CA TYR A 142 9.52 13.88 -13.57
C TYR A 142 9.24 13.14 -14.87
N GLY A 143 10.04 13.37 -15.88
CA GLY A 143 9.88 12.85 -17.24
C GLY A 143 8.81 13.61 -18.02
N PRO A 144 8.91 13.63 -19.34
CA PRO A 144 7.86 14.18 -20.18
C PRO A 144 6.56 13.41 -19.89
N TRP A 145 5.46 14.13 -19.77
CA TRP A 145 4.12 13.58 -19.47
C TRP A 145 3.93 13.02 -18.03
N GLY A 146 4.79 13.40 -17.07
CA GLY A 146 4.66 12.91 -15.71
C GLY A 146 4.89 11.39 -15.56
N SER A 147 5.83 10.83 -16.32
CA SER A 147 6.10 9.39 -16.35
C SER A 147 6.78 8.84 -15.10
N LYS A 148 7.27 9.72 -14.22
CA LYS A 148 7.85 9.35 -12.92
C LYS A 148 6.92 9.78 -11.78
N SER A 149 7.07 9.13 -10.61
CA SER A 149 6.31 9.52 -9.42
C SER A 149 6.65 10.95 -8.96
N TRP A 150 5.84 11.48 -8.05
CA TRP A 150 6.03 12.80 -7.43
C TRP A 150 7.41 12.97 -6.75
N THR A 151 8.04 11.90 -6.37
CA THR A 151 9.40 11.92 -5.79
C THR A 151 10.49 12.17 -6.83
N GLY A 152 10.18 12.08 -8.12
CA GLY A 152 11.14 12.08 -9.22
C GLY A 152 12.03 10.82 -9.27
N LEU A 153 11.78 9.84 -8.39
CA LEU A 153 12.55 8.61 -8.24
C LEU A 153 11.70 7.40 -8.62
N GLY A 154 12.31 6.42 -9.25
CA GLY A 154 11.69 5.10 -9.42
C GLY A 154 11.50 4.40 -8.07
N LEU A 155 10.48 3.52 -7.96
CA LEU A 155 10.21 2.77 -6.74
C LEU A 155 11.42 2.00 -6.24
N HIS A 156 12.16 1.32 -7.12
CA HIS A 156 13.37 0.58 -6.76
C HIS A 156 14.46 1.47 -6.12
N THR A 157 14.60 2.71 -6.60
CA THR A 157 15.54 3.67 -6.03
C THR A 157 15.09 4.13 -4.65
N ARG A 158 13.79 4.40 -4.45
CA ARG A 158 13.22 4.74 -3.14
C ARG A 158 13.40 3.59 -2.15
N LEU A 159 13.07 2.37 -2.58
CA LEU A 159 13.26 1.17 -1.78
C LEU A 159 14.70 1.03 -1.29
N GLY A 160 15.69 1.15 -2.19
CA GLY A 160 17.10 1.07 -1.81
C GLY A 160 17.54 2.16 -0.83
N ARG A 161 16.96 3.36 -0.87
CA ARG A 161 17.24 4.41 0.12
C ARG A 161 16.62 4.08 1.48
N VAL A 162 15.37 3.62 1.49
CA VAL A 162 14.65 3.23 2.69
C VAL A 162 15.31 2.06 3.40
N GLU A 163 15.83 1.06 2.67
CA GLU A 163 16.50 -0.11 3.23
C GLU A 163 17.70 0.22 4.11
N HIS A 164 18.42 1.28 3.83
CA HIS A 164 19.54 1.71 4.67
C HIS A 164 19.12 2.10 6.09
N HIS A 165 17.86 2.42 6.31
CA HIS A 165 17.33 2.79 7.61
C HIS A 165 16.68 1.60 8.35
N TRP A 166 16.54 0.44 7.70
CA TRP A 166 16.06 -0.77 8.36
C TRP A 166 17.27 -1.51 8.94
N GLU A 167 17.42 -1.40 10.25
CA GLU A 167 18.63 -1.85 10.97
C GLU A 167 18.80 -3.36 11.01
N ASP A 168 17.70 -4.13 10.87
CA ASP A 168 17.75 -5.57 10.92
C ASP A 168 17.62 -6.22 9.52
N GLU A 169 18.30 -7.36 9.38
CA GLU A 169 18.29 -8.13 8.14
C GLU A 169 16.92 -8.74 7.82
N ALA A 170 16.11 -9.02 8.86
CA ALA A 170 14.77 -9.56 8.74
C ALA A 170 13.80 -8.50 8.17
N GLY A 171 13.92 -7.25 8.62
CA GLY A 171 13.13 -6.12 8.09
C GLY A 171 13.41 -5.87 6.62
N ARG A 172 14.69 -5.86 6.21
CA ARG A 172 15.07 -5.73 4.80
C ARG A 172 14.52 -6.85 3.95
N GLY A 173 14.60 -8.09 4.41
CA GLY A 173 14.02 -9.24 3.72
C GLY A 173 12.51 -9.12 3.54
N THR A 174 11.81 -8.55 4.52
CA THR A 174 10.37 -8.30 4.45
C THR A 174 10.01 -7.25 3.39
N LEU A 175 10.79 -6.15 3.29
CA LEU A 175 10.60 -5.13 2.26
C LEU A 175 10.76 -5.68 0.85
N HIS A 176 11.80 -6.48 0.61
CA HIS A 176 11.99 -7.13 -0.68
C HIS A 176 10.87 -8.12 -1.00
N PHE A 177 10.42 -8.89 -0.01
CA PHE A 177 9.28 -9.78 -0.19
C PHE A 177 8.04 -9.00 -0.65
N PHE A 178 7.70 -7.89 0.00
CA PHE A 178 6.56 -7.08 -0.42
C PHE A 178 6.77 -6.39 -1.76
N HIS A 179 7.99 -5.97 -2.08
CA HIS A 179 8.28 -5.46 -3.41
C HIS A 179 8.00 -6.52 -4.50
N ASP A 180 8.47 -7.72 -4.30
CA ASP A 180 8.26 -8.80 -5.28
C ASP A 180 6.79 -9.26 -5.31
N PHE A 181 6.15 -9.37 -4.15
CA PHE A 181 4.77 -9.80 -4.01
C PHE A 181 3.77 -8.71 -4.43
N ALA A 182 3.83 -7.52 -3.80
CA ALA A 182 2.83 -6.48 -4.01
C ALA A 182 3.06 -5.67 -5.28
N HIS A 183 4.32 -5.45 -5.67
CA HIS A 183 4.63 -4.64 -6.84
C HIS A 183 4.84 -5.48 -8.10
N ARG A 184 5.76 -6.45 -8.10
CA ARG A 184 6.07 -7.20 -9.33
C ARG A 184 4.95 -8.13 -9.75
N GLU A 185 4.37 -8.88 -8.81
CA GLU A 185 3.29 -9.83 -9.12
C GLU A 185 2.00 -9.10 -9.50
N ASN A 186 1.61 -8.08 -8.72
CA ASN A 186 0.40 -7.32 -9.01
C ASN A 186 0.53 -6.43 -10.27
N ASN A 187 1.74 -6.05 -10.65
CA ASN A 187 1.98 -5.34 -11.90
C ASN A 187 1.60 -6.19 -13.13
N GLN A 188 1.78 -7.51 -13.06
CA GLN A 188 1.37 -8.42 -14.13
C GLN A 188 -0.16 -8.54 -14.23
N THR A 189 -0.87 -8.40 -13.10
CA THR A 189 -2.34 -8.39 -13.06
C THR A 189 -2.94 -7.05 -13.46
N LEU A 190 -2.27 -5.95 -13.13
CA LEU A 190 -2.70 -4.59 -13.48
C LEU A 190 -2.65 -4.34 -15.00
N HIS A 191 -1.61 -4.80 -15.65
CA HIS A 191 -1.46 -4.67 -17.10
C HIS A 191 -2.11 -5.87 -17.81
N VAL A 192 -2.52 -5.67 -19.08
CA VAL A 192 -3.01 -6.74 -19.94
C VAL A 192 -1.84 -7.66 -20.29
N SER A 193 -1.50 -8.54 -19.35
CA SER A 193 -0.45 -9.56 -19.50
C SER A 193 -1.08 -10.95 -19.58
N SER A 194 -0.31 -11.95 -19.96
CA SER A 194 -0.79 -13.34 -19.96
C SER A 194 -1.26 -13.79 -18.57
N ALA A 195 -0.57 -13.38 -17.50
CA ALA A 195 -0.98 -13.69 -16.13
C ALA A 195 -2.31 -13.00 -15.74
N GLY A 196 -2.46 -11.72 -16.07
CA GLY A 196 -3.68 -10.97 -15.81
C GLY A 196 -4.89 -11.50 -16.59
N LEU A 197 -4.70 -11.90 -17.85
CA LEU A 197 -5.76 -12.51 -18.64
C LEU A 197 -6.11 -13.92 -18.14
N ASN A 198 -5.11 -14.73 -17.80
CA ASN A 198 -5.32 -16.08 -17.28
C ASN A 198 -6.08 -16.11 -15.94
N ALA A 199 -6.03 -15.04 -15.16
CA ALA A 199 -6.82 -14.90 -13.94
C ALA A 199 -8.35 -14.97 -14.20
N ASN A 200 -8.80 -14.73 -15.43
CA ASN A 200 -10.21 -14.70 -15.80
C ASN A 200 -10.63 -15.86 -16.71
N VAL A 201 -9.81 -16.89 -16.86
CA VAL A 201 -10.13 -18.04 -17.69
C VAL A 201 -9.79 -19.35 -16.98
N GLU A 202 -10.56 -20.36 -17.27
CA GLU A 202 -10.34 -21.74 -16.84
C GLU A 202 -10.40 -22.68 -18.03
N MET A 203 -9.46 -23.62 -18.07
CA MET A 203 -9.43 -24.66 -19.07
C MET A 203 -9.90 -25.98 -18.45
N THR A 204 -11.05 -26.46 -18.87
CA THR A 204 -11.61 -27.75 -18.41
C THR A 204 -11.92 -28.63 -19.61
N ASP A 205 -11.33 -29.80 -19.68
CA ASP A 205 -11.52 -30.79 -20.73
C ASP A 205 -11.37 -30.22 -22.16
N GLY A 206 -10.40 -29.32 -22.35
CA GLY A 206 -10.11 -28.66 -23.62
C GLY A 206 -11.08 -27.54 -24.00
N SER A 207 -12.00 -27.19 -23.11
CA SER A 207 -12.91 -26.05 -23.25
C SER A 207 -12.41 -24.86 -22.45
N LEU A 208 -12.42 -23.67 -23.07
CA LEU A 208 -12.10 -22.40 -22.41
C LEU A 208 -13.39 -21.82 -21.79
N THR A 209 -13.36 -21.60 -20.48
CA THR A 209 -14.43 -20.90 -19.77
C THR A 209 -13.93 -19.53 -19.31
N VAL A 210 -14.68 -18.47 -19.63
CA VAL A 210 -14.40 -17.11 -19.16
C VAL A 210 -15.12 -16.93 -17.82
N LEU A 211 -14.34 -16.58 -16.78
CA LEU A 211 -14.84 -16.39 -15.42
C LEU A 211 -15.18 -14.91 -15.21
N ILE A 212 -16.44 -14.62 -14.90
CA ILE A 212 -16.94 -13.27 -14.65
C ILE A 212 -17.61 -13.23 -13.26
N GLY A 213 -17.37 -12.18 -12.52
CA GLY A 213 -18.01 -11.93 -11.23
C GLY A 213 -17.21 -12.37 -10.01
N PRO A 214 -17.83 -12.28 -8.82
CA PRO A 214 -17.24 -12.63 -7.54
C PRO A 214 -16.76 -14.08 -7.46
N ARG A 215 -15.56 -14.29 -6.90
CA ARG A 215 -14.97 -15.62 -6.66
C ARG A 215 -13.89 -15.57 -5.59
N PRO A 216 -13.54 -16.71 -4.93
CA PRO A 216 -12.49 -16.76 -3.92
C PRO A 216 -11.07 -16.49 -4.44
N HIS A 217 -10.88 -16.54 -5.75
CA HIS A 217 -9.57 -16.40 -6.39
C HIS A 217 -8.88 -15.08 -5.98
N MET A 218 -7.67 -15.19 -5.46
CA MET A 218 -6.81 -14.11 -4.96
C MET A 218 -7.36 -13.30 -3.76
N VAL A 219 -8.52 -13.63 -3.20
CA VAL A 219 -9.07 -12.92 -2.01
C VAL A 219 -8.11 -13.01 -0.84
N ASP A 220 -7.62 -14.20 -0.53
CA ASP A 220 -6.65 -14.41 0.56
C ASP A 220 -5.38 -13.57 0.39
N ARG A 221 -4.79 -13.61 -0.80
CA ARG A 221 -3.59 -12.83 -1.13
C ARG A 221 -3.82 -11.33 -1.03
N ALA A 222 -4.98 -10.87 -1.50
CA ALA A 222 -5.34 -9.46 -1.45
C ALA A 222 -5.46 -8.98 0.00
N LEU A 223 -6.20 -9.71 0.84
CA LEU A 223 -6.37 -9.38 2.27
C LEU A 223 -5.03 -9.42 3.02
N PHE A 224 -4.22 -10.47 2.80
CA PHE A 224 -2.89 -10.57 3.39
C PHE A 224 -2.00 -9.39 3.03
N GLY A 225 -1.88 -9.10 1.73
CA GLY A 225 -1.06 -7.98 1.26
C GLY A 225 -1.55 -6.63 1.79
N SER A 226 -2.87 -6.38 1.73
CA SER A 226 -3.47 -5.16 2.27
C SER A 226 -3.18 -5.00 3.76
N PHE A 227 -3.43 -6.03 4.55
CA PHE A 227 -3.21 -5.99 6.00
C PHE A 227 -1.75 -5.69 6.34
N TRP A 228 -0.81 -6.46 5.79
CA TRP A 228 0.60 -6.33 6.12
C TRP A 228 1.19 -4.99 5.70
N ILE A 229 0.91 -4.54 4.48
CA ILE A 229 1.44 -3.28 3.99
C ILE A 229 0.87 -2.12 4.82
N PHE A 230 -0.44 -2.12 5.05
CA PHE A 230 -1.09 -1.05 5.79
C PHE A 230 -0.71 -1.04 7.28
N ALA A 231 -0.57 -2.22 7.91
CA ALA A 231 -0.07 -2.33 9.29
C ALA A 231 1.34 -1.73 9.43
N ASN A 232 2.25 -1.99 8.47
CA ASN A 232 3.57 -1.37 8.47
C ASN A 232 3.49 0.16 8.26
N THR A 233 2.62 0.64 7.37
CA THR A 233 2.40 2.08 7.18
C THR A 233 1.97 2.76 8.49
N ILE A 234 1.01 2.17 9.21
CA ILE A 234 0.59 2.68 10.53
C ILE A 234 1.75 2.63 11.52
N GLY A 235 2.49 1.52 11.57
CA GLY A 235 3.66 1.38 12.45
C GLY A 235 4.68 2.51 12.24
N LEU A 236 5.03 2.79 10.98
CA LEU A 236 5.94 3.89 10.62
C LEU A 236 5.41 5.26 11.08
N VAL A 237 4.11 5.51 10.95
CA VAL A 237 3.49 6.77 11.40
C VAL A 237 3.51 6.87 12.92
N LEU A 238 3.18 5.81 13.64
CA LEU A 238 3.23 5.77 15.11
C LEU A 238 4.64 6.07 15.62
N ASP A 239 5.64 5.42 15.04
CA ASP A 239 7.04 5.58 15.42
C ASP A 239 7.55 7.00 15.09
N HIS A 240 7.22 7.55 13.92
CA HIS A 240 7.66 8.89 13.51
C HIS A 240 7.07 10.00 14.40
N PHE A 241 5.81 9.87 14.81
CA PHE A 241 5.13 10.85 15.65
C PHE A 241 5.20 10.51 17.16
N GLU A 242 5.99 9.50 17.54
CA GLU A 242 6.18 9.07 18.92
C GLU A 242 4.84 8.74 19.64
N ILE A 243 3.89 8.15 18.89
CA ILE A 243 2.59 7.77 19.42
C ILE A 243 2.70 6.44 20.14
N GLU A 244 2.53 6.48 21.46
CA GLU A 244 2.55 5.27 22.27
C GLU A 244 1.27 4.45 22.08
N ILE A 245 1.44 3.15 21.90
CA ILE A 245 0.38 2.16 21.88
C ILE A 245 0.74 1.05 22.88
N ASP A 246 -0.20 0.71 23.77
CA ASP A 246 0.06 -0.33 24.74
C ASP A 246 0.28 -1.70 24.08
N ASP A 247 1.05 -2.56 24.75
CA ASP A 247 1.45 -3.88 24.24
C ASP A 247 0.27 -4.80 23.87
N LYS A 248 -0.89 -4.64 24.54
CA LYS A 248 -2.07 -5.45 24.23
C LYS A 248 -2.73 -4.98 22.94
N ALA A 249 -2.96 -3.66 22.82
CA ALA A 249 -3.52 -3.07 21.62
C ALA A 249 -2.59 -3.30 20.41
N ARG A 250 -1.28 -3.16 20.57
CA ARG A 250 -0.30 -3.49 19.51
C ARG A 250 -0.42 -4.94 19.05
N ARG A 251 -0.56 -5.89 19.97
CA ARG A 251 -0.73 -7.30 19.62
C ARG A 251 -2.06 -7.57 18.90
N GLU A 252 -3.14 -6.96 19.35
CA GLU A 252 -4.46 -7.16 18.76
C GLU A 252 -4.57 -6.56 17.35
N LEU A 253 -3.93 -5.40 17.13
CA LEU A 253 -3.97 -4.69 15.85
C LEU A 253 -3.03 -5.27 14.80
N PHE A 254 -1.80 -5.61 15.20
CA PHE A 254 -0.75 -6.02 14.26
C PHE A 254 -0.51 -7.53 14.24
N SER A 255 -1.37 -8.32 14.89
CA SER A 255 -1.32 -9.77 14.79
C SER A 255 -1.74 -10.23 13.40
N ALA A 256 -0.89 -11.02 12.78
CA ALA A 256 -1.18 -11.66 11.49
C ALA A 256 -1.63 -13.13 11.65
N LYS A 257 -2.04 -13.54 12.85
CA LYS A 257 -2.38 -14.94 13.14
C LYS A 257 -3.50 -15.48 12.23
N GLU A 258 -4.41 -14.64 11.83
CA GLU A 258 -5.52 -14.97 10.93
C GLU A 258 -5.07 -15.20 9.47
N PHE A 259 -3.87 -14.73 9.12
CA PHE A 259 -3.33 -14.79 7.75
C PHE A 259 -2.27 -15.87 7.54
N VAL A 260 -1.68 -16.37 8.63
CA VAL A 260 -0.56 -17.31 8.56
C VAL A 260 -0.94 -18.63 9.19
N THR A 261 -1.11 -19.65 8.35
CA THR A 261 -1.23 -21.02 8.81
C THR A 261 0.17 -21.60 9.03
N LEU A 262 0.53 -21.86 10.28
CA LEU A 262 1.83 -22.47 10.60
C LEU A 262 1.82 -23.95 10.23
N THR A 263 2.95 -24.44 9.70
CA THR A 263 3.13 -25.87 9.48
C THR A 263 3.25 -26.61 10.82
N PRO A 264 3.04 -27.95 10.85
CA PRO A 264 3.24 -28.73 12.06
C PRO A 264 4.63 -28.57 12.70
N GLU A 265 5.67 -28.38 11.88
CA GLU A 265 7.04 -28.12 12.35
C GLU A 265 7.15 -26.74 12.99
N GLN A 266 6.56 -25.71 12.37
CA GLN A 266 6.51 -24.35 12.89
C GLN A 266 5.71 -24.25 14.20
N MET A 267 4.68 -25.08 14.39
CA MET A 267 3.93 -25.17 15.64
C MET A 267 4.76 -25.77 16.81
N GLN A 268 5.89 -26.39 16.53
CA GLN A 268 6.83 -26.89 17.53
C GLN A 268 7.85 -25.83 18.01
N THR A 269 7.74 -24.59 17.51
CA THR A 269 8.58 -23.47 17.92
C THR A 269 8.54 -23.28 19.45
N GLY A 270 9.68 -23.03 20.05
CA GLY A 270 9.81 -22.81 21.49
C GLY A 270 8.99 -21.57 21.93
N ARG A 271 8.30 -21.69 23.07
CA ARG A 271 7.37 -20.64 23.59
C ARG A 271 7.98 -19.23 23.63
N ASN A 272 9.28 -19.13 23.84
CA ASN A 272 9.98 -17.85 23.97
C ASN A 272 10.72 -17.42 22.68
N GLU A 273 10.72 -18.23 21.65
CA GLU A 273 11.33 -17.92 20.35
C GLU A 273 10.43 -16.99 19.53
N PRO A 274 10.99 -16.27 18.56
CA PRO A 274 10.19 -15.48 17.61
C PRO A 274 9.17 -16.35 16.89
N CYS A 275 7.95 -15.84 16.74
CA CYS A 275 6.90 -16.57 16.05
C CYS A 275 7.25 -16.72 14.56
N PRO A 276 7.17 -17.93 13.98
CA PRO A 276 7.47 -18.17 12.58
C PRO A 276 6.57 -17.42 11.59
N CYS A 277 5.44 -16.84 12.08
CA CYS A 277 4.54 -16.04 11.24
C CYS A 277 5.13 -14.67 10.85
N GLY A 278 6.30 -14.29 11.36
CA GLY A 278 6.91 -12.99 11.07
C GLY A 278 6.32 -11.80 11.83
N SER A 279 5.44 -12.02 12.82
CA SER A 279 4.82 -10.94 13.63
C SER A 279 5.79 -10.20 14.56
N GLY A 280 7.05 -10.64 14.66
CA GLY A 280 8.02 -10.12 15.64
C GLY A 280 7.72 -10.50 17.10
N LEU A 281 6.58 -11.14 17.38
CA LEU A 281 6.18 -11.57 18.71
C LEU A 281 6.81 -12.93 19.07
N LYS A 282 6.99 -13.18 20.37
CA LYS A 282 7.32 -14.53 20.85
C LYS A 282 6.18 -15.50 20.54
N PHE A 283 6.50 -16.76 20.18
CA PHE A 283 5.51 -17.77 19.81
C PHE A 283 4.35 -17.86 20.81
N LYS A 284 4.65 -17.93 22.12
CA LYS A 284 3.64 -17.95 23.20
C LYS A 284 2.72 -16.71 23.27
N ARG A 285 3.02 -15.65 22.55
CA ARG A 285 2.23 -14.40 22.50
C ARG A 285 1.55 -14.20 21.15
N CYS A 286 1.69 -15.16 20.25
CA CYS A 286 1.15 -15.14 18.91
C CYS A 286 0.36 -16.42 18.63
N HIS A 287 1.00 -17.46 18.08
CA HIS A 287 0.37 -18.73 17.69
C HIS A 287 0.52 -19.84 18.74
N GLY A 288 1.32 -19.65 19.75
CA GLY A 288 1.56 -20.62 20.85
C GLY A 288 0.64 -20.43 22.05
N VAL A 289 -0.55 -19.87 21.87
CA VAL A 289 -1.55 -19.64 22.94
C VAL A 289 -2.32 -20.93 23.20
#